data_a28e663afc39a9a84e0ff876e5aef0f6
#
_entry.id   a28e663afc39a9a84e0ff876e5aef0f6
#
_cell.length_a   1.000
_cell.length_b   1.000
_cell.length_c   1.000
_cell.angle_alpha   90.00
_cell.angle_beta   90.00
_cell.angle_gamma   90.00
#
_symmetry.space_group_name_H-M   'P 1'
#
loop_
_entity.id
_entity.type
_entity.pdbx_description
1 polymer ?
#
loop_
_entity_poly.entity_id
_entity_poly.type
_entity_poly.pdbx_seq_one_letter_code
_entity_poly.pdbx_strand_id
1 'polypeptide(L)'
;MTPTSSRALLFDKLMAEVTAANERFDHRAHLHLTWLAVRTAGMPAAIGLVSDGIQRTARYAGMPQKYHATVSRAWVELVAHHVADHAIGDFTVFVDRHPALLDKRLLSRFYSSATLASAQARTGWVEPDLAQFPAT
;
A
#
# COMPACT_ATOMS: atom_id res chain seq x y z
N MET A 1 23.64 9.71 17.95
CA MET A 1 23.40 9.02 16.68
C MET A 1 21.97 8.52 16.63
N THR A 2 21.24 8.88 15.61
CA THR A 2 19.89 8.34 15.43
C THR A 2 20.04 6.99 14.72
N PRO A 3 19.63 5.88 15.35
CA PRO A 3 19.72 4.60 14.68
C PRO A 3 18.81 4.57 13.46
N THR A 4 19.23 3.90 12.42
CA THR A 4 18.36 3.63 11.28
C THR A 4 17.14 2.89 11.80
N SER A 5 15.95 3.39 11.49
CA SER A 5 14.71 2.78 11.92
C SER A 5 14.65 1.32 11.47
N SER A 6 14.26 0.42 12.38
CA SER A 6 14.00 -0.98 12.02
C SER A 6 12.94 -1.07 10.93
N ARG A 7 11.98 -0.15 10.95
CA ARG A 7 10.94 -0.04 9.92
C ARG A 7 11.55 0.31 8.56
N ALA A 8 12.51 1.25 8.51
CA ALA A 8 13.17 1.62 7.27
C ALA A 8 13.97 0.46 6.70
N LEU A 9 14.68 -0.28 7.54
CA LEU A 9 15.45 -1.46 7.11
C LEU A 9 14.53 -2.56 6.58
N LEU A 10 13.42 -2.79 7.26
CA LEU A 10 12.44 -3.77 6.80
C LEU A 10 11.83 -3.36 5.47
N PHE A 11 11.45 -2.08 5.33
CA PHE A 11 10.93 -1.58 4.07
C PHE A 11 11.93 -1.80 2.92
N ASP A 12 13.19 -1.49 3.14
CA ASP A 12 14.23 -1.64 2.12
C ASP A 12 14.40 -3.11 1.72
N LYS A 13 14.30 -4.03 2.69
CA LYS A 13 14.36 -5.47 2.41
C LYS A 13 13.18 -5.92 1.57
N LEU A 14 11.97 -5.49 1.91
CA LEU A 14 10.77 -5.84 1.15
C LEU A 14 10.81 -5.24 -0.26
N MET A 15 11.27 -3.99 -0.38
CA MET A 15 11.40 -3.33 -1.66
C MET A 15 12.42 -4.05 -2.56
N ALA A 16 13.50 -4.58 -1.98
CA ALA A 16 14.46 -5.36 -2.75
C ALA A 16 13.84 -6.63 -3.33
N GLU A 17 12.97 -7.32 -2.56
CA GLU A 17 12.25 -8.48 -3.06
C GLU A 17 11.30 -8.11 -4.20
N VAL A 18 10.58 -7.00 -4.05
CA VAL A 18 9.64 -6.52 -5.07
C VAL A 18 10.40 -6.14 -6.34
N THR A 19 11.51 -5.43 -6.22
CA THR A 19 12.32 -5.01 -7.36
C THR A 19 12.90 -6.20 -8.10
N ALA A 20 13.29 -7.26 -7.39
CA ALA A 20 13.81 -8.47 -8.00
C ALA A 20 12.73 -9.23 -8.80
N ALA A 21 11.47 -9.12 -8.40
CA ALA A 21 10.36 -9.85 -8.99
C ALA A 21 9.59 -9.06 -10.07
N ASN A 22 9.82 -7.77 -10.20
CA ASN A 22 9.06 -6.90 -11.10
C ASN A 22 10.01 -6.00 -11.90
N GLU A 23 9.74 -5.83 -13.19
CA GLU A 23 10.57 -5.00 -14.07
C GLU A 23 10.48 -3.51 -13.70
N ARG A 24 9.30 -3.07 -13.26
CA ARG A 24 9.02 -1.67 -12.90
C ARG A 24 8.24 -1.61 -11.61
N PHE A 25 8.34 -0.50 -10.91
CA PHE A 25 7.53 -0.26 -9.73
C PHE A 25 6.20 0.37 -10.17
N ASP A 26 5.32 -0.47 -10.70
CA ASP A 26 3.97 -0.12 -11.12
C ASP A 26 2.94 -0.48 -10.04
N HIS A 27 1.66 -0.43 -10.38
CA HIS A 27 0.61 -0.76 -9.41
C HIS A 27 0.72 -2.20 -8.89
N ARG A 28 1.05 -3.15 -9.77
CA ARG A 28 1.25 -4.54 -9.35
C ARG A 28 2.40 -4.67 -8.37
N ALA A 29 3.50 -3.99 -8.62
CA ALA A 29 4.65 -3.99 -7.71
C ALA A 29 4.29 -3.32 -6.38
N HIS A 30 3.51 -2.25 -6.39
CA HIS A 30 3.02 -1.62 -5.17
C HIS A 30 2.14 -2.57 -4.36
N LEU A 31 1.25 -3.32 -5.02
CA LEU A 31 0.46 -4.35 -4.34
C LEU A 31 1.34 -5.43 -3.75
N HIS A 32 2.38 -5.83 -4.47
CA HIS A 32 3.33 -6.85 -3.99
C HIS A 32 4.02 -6.38 -2.70
N LEU A 33 4.50 -5.16 -2.71
CA LEU A 33 5.10 -4.55 -1.52
C LEU A 33 4.11 -4.52 -0.35
N THR A 34 2.88 -4.09 -0.62
CA THR A 34 1.83 -4.00 0.39
C THR A 34 1.51 -5.38 0.97
N TRP A 35 1.38 -6.38 0.11
CA TRP A 35 1.11 -7.75 0.51
C TRP A 35 2.22 -8.31 1.40
N LEU A 36 3.48 -8.09 1.02
CA LEU A 36 4.62 -8.50 1.85
C LEU A 36 4.60 -7.81 3.21
N ALA A 37 4.30 -6.50 3.23
CA ALA A 37 4.26 -5.74 4.47
C ALA A 37 3.16 -6.25 5.41
N VAL A 38 1.96 -6.49 4.88
CA VAL A 38 0.85 -7.00 5.68
C VAL A 38 1.18 -8.39 6.24
N ARG A 39 1.74 -9.27 5.43
CA ARG A 39 2.09 -10.61 5.88
C ARG A 39 3.21 -10.63 6.91
N THR A 40 4.16 -9.71 6.78
CA THR A 40 5.33 -9.66 7.66
C THR A 40 5.00 -9.01 9.00
N ALA A 41 4.22 -7.92 8.98
CA ALA A 41 4.04 -7.05 10.15
C ALA A 41 2.60 -6.93 10.63
N GLY A 42 1.61 -7.40 9.86
CA GLY A 42 0.20 -7.20 10.15
C GLY A 42 -0.28 -5.83 9.69
N MET A 43 -1.61 -5.66 9.57
CA MET A 43 -2.19 -4.45 8.99
C MET A 43 -1.79 -3.15 9.72
N PRO A 44 -1.92 -3.05 11.07
CA PRO A 44 -1.61 -1.78 11.73
C PRO A 44 -0.17 -1.32 11.49
N ALA A 45 0.78 -2.22 11.61
CA ALA A 45 2.20 -1.89 11.38
C ALA A 45 2.49 -1.66 9.90
N ALA A 46 1.82 -2.39 9.01
CA ALA A 46 2.01 -2.24 7.56
C ALA A 46 1.60 -0.86 7.07
N ILE A 47 0.56 -0.25 7.65
CA ILE A 47 0.14 1.11 7.29
C ILE A 47 1.32 2.08 7.43
N GLY A 48 1.96 2.09 8.60
CA GLY A 48 3.12 2.97 8.81
C GLY A 48 4.33 2.57 7.98
N LEU A 49 4.59 1.27 7.90
CA LEU A 49 5.73 0.75 7.15
C LEU A 49 5.69 1.17 5.68
N VAL A 50 4.55 0.94 5.01
CA VAL A 50 4.39 1.27 3.60
C VAL A 50 4.33 2.79 3.40
N SER A 51 3.56 3.50 4.23
CA SER A 51 3.40 4.95 4.11
C SER A 51 4.72 5.69 4.26
N ASP A 52 5.48 5.37 5.31
CA ASP A 52 6.77 6.01 5.54
C ASP A 52 7.77 5.68 4.43
N GLY A 53 7.79 4.43 3.99
CA GLY A 53 8.72 4.00 2.97
C GLY A 53 8.44 4.61 1.60
N ILE A 54 7.18 4.65 1.19
CA ILE A 54 6.78 5.26 -0.09
C ILE A 54 7.01 6.77 -0.05
N GLN A 55 6.69 7.43 1.08
CA GLN A 55 6.94 8.86 1.23
C GLN A 55 8.43 9.18 1.11
N ARG A 56 9.26 8.40 1.77
CA ARG A 56 10.72 8.56 1.71
C ARG A 56 11.23 8.35 0.29
N THR A 57 10.75 7.31 -0.39
CA THR A 57 11.13 7.01 -1.77
C THR A 57 10.75 8.15 -2.71
N ALA A 58 9.54 8.69 -2.56
CA ALA A 58 9.07 9.80 -3.39
C ALA A 58 9.92 11.06 -3.18
N ARG A 59 10.28 11.36 -1.93
CA ARG A 59 11.16 12.51 -1.63
C ARG A 59 12.55 12.30 -2.21
N TYR A 60 13.09 11.10 -2.10
CA TYR A 60 14.41 10.78 -2.61
C TYR A 60 14.49 10.95 -4.12
N ALA A 61 13.39 10.60 -4.81
CA ALA A 61 13.28 10.76 -6.26
C ALA A 61 12.97 12.20 -6.69
N GLY A 62 12.83 13.14 -5.74
CA GLY A 62 12.46 14.52 -6.05
C GLY A 62 11.01 14.69 -6.45
N MET A 63 10.16 13.74 -6.10
CA MET A 63 8.74 13.74 -6.49
C MET A 63 7.84 13.50 -5.28
N PRO A 64 7.94 14.35 -4.22
CA PRO A 64 7.16 14.13 -3.01
C PRO A 64 5.65 14.16 -3.26
N GLN A 65 5.20 14.84 -4.29
CA GLN A 65 3.79 14.92 -4.66
C GLN A 65 3.21 13.58 -5.16
N LYS A 66 4.04 12.60 -5.46
CA LYS A 66 3.57 11.26 -5.84
C LYS A 66 3.05 10.46 -4.66
N TYR A 67 3.45 10.83 -3.44
CA TYR A 67 2.90 10.20 -2.26
C TYR A 67 1.50 10.74 -1.97
N HIS A 68 0.57 9.84 -1.67
CA HIS A 68 -0.80 10.18 -1.31
C HIS A 68 -1.17 9.36 -0.07
N ALA A 69 -1.35 10.03 1.06
CA ALA A 69 -1.52 9.36 2.33
C ALA A 69 -2.75 8.44 2.37
N THR A 70 -3.91 8.93 1.91
CA THR A 70 -5.14 8.14 1.91
C THR A 70 -5.05 6.94 0.97
N VAL A 71 -4.56 7.15 -0.25
CA VAL A 71 -4.43 6.06 -1.23
C VAL A 71 -3.47 4.98 -0.71
N SER A 72 -2.35 5.39 -0.13
CA SER A 72 -1.37 4.45 0.41
C SER A 72 -1.99 3.55 1.49
N ARG A 73 -2.68 4.15 2.45
CA ARG A 73 -3.32 3.39 3.53
C ARG A 73 -4.51 2.57 3.03
N ALA A 74 -5.30 3.11 2.08
CA ALA A 74 -6.45 2.40 1.55
C ALA A 74 -6.04 1.06 0.92
N TRP A 75 -4.96 1.03 0.16
CA TRP A 75 -4.47 -0.21 -0.43
C TRP A 75 -3.99 -1.21 0.63
N VAL A 76 -3.36 -0.73 1.71
CA VAL A 76 -2.98 -1.61 2.82
C VAL A 76 -4.23 -2.26 3.42
N GLU A 77 -5.29 -1.50 3.67
CA GLU A 77 -6.51 -2.04 4.27
C GLU A 77 -7.22 -3.03 3.34
N LEU A 78 -7.28 -2.73 2.04
CA LEU A 78 -7.89 -3.63 1.06
C LEU A 78 -7.11 -4.94 0.93
N VAL A 79 -5.79 -4.86 0.83
CA VAL A 79 -4.95 -6.05 0.77
C VAL A 79 -5.07 -6.87 2.05
N ALA A 80 -5.06 -6.21 3.21
CA ALA A 80 -5.19 -6.89 4.50
C ALA A 80 -6.50 -7.64 4.63
N HIS A 81 -7.59 -7.08 4.13
CA HIS A 81 -8.88 -7.76 4.14
C HIS A 81 -8.80 -9.11 3.43
N HIS A 82 -8.16 -9.17 2.27
CA HIS A 82 -8.07 -10.41 1.50
C HIS A 82 -7.00 -11.37 2.06
N VAL A 83 -5.94 -10.84 2.66
CA VAL A 83 -4.91 -11.68 3.30
C VAL A 83 -5.48 -12.44 4.50
N ALA A 84 -6.40 -11.81 5.25
CA ALA A 84 -7.01 -12.43 6.42
C ALA A 84 -7.76 -13.73 6.10
N ASP A 85 -8.29 -13.85 4.88
CA ASP A 85 -9.09 -14.99 4.49
C ASP A 85 -8.26 -16.20 4.07
N HIS A 86 -7.01 -16.00 3.66
CA HIS A 86 -6.21 -17.08 3.06
C HIS A 86 -4.73 -16.95 3.42
N ALA A 87 -4.16 -18.04 3.90
CA ALA A 87 -2.71 -18.13 4.14
C ALA A 87 -1.97 -18.51 2.85
N ILE A 88 -2.08 -17.65 1.84
CA ILE A 88 -1.43 -17.87 0.53
C ILE A 88 0.01 -17.36 0.59
N GLY A 89 0.99 -18.23 0.29
CA GLY A 89 2.39 -17.90 0.37
C GLY A 89 3.01 -17.31 -0.89
N ASP A 90 2.23 -17.16 -1.96
CA ASP A 90 2.71 -16.70 -3.27
C ASP A 90 1.87 -15.52 -3.75
N PHE A 91 2.54 -14.40 -4.07
CA PHE A 91 1.84 -13.18 -4.48
C PHE A 91 1.08 -13.37 -5.80
N THR A 92 1.65 -14.10 -6.77
CA THR A 92 0.98 -14.34 -8.05
C THR A 92 -0.34 -15.08 -7.84
N VAL A 93 -0.34 -16.10 -6.98
CA VAL A 93 -1.56 -16.83 -6.64
C VAL A 93 -2.56 -15.90 -5.95
N PHE A 94 -2.07 -15.05 -5.05
CA PHE A 94 -2.91 -14.10 -4.32
C PHE A 94 -3.65 -13.16 -5.27
N VAL A 95 -2.94 -12.51 -6.21
CA VAL A 95 -3.60 -11.58 -7.13
C VAL A 95 -4.48 -12.29 -8.15
N ASP A 96 -4.14 -13.53 -8.52
CA ASP A 96 -4.99 -14.32 -9.41
C ASP A 96 -6.35 -14.62 -8.77
N ARG A 97 -6.38 -14.78 -7.45
CA ARG A 97 -7.63 -14.99 -6.69
C ARG A 97 -8.38 -13.69 -6.41
N HIS A 98 -7.70 -12.55 -6.47
CA HIS A 98 -8.28 -11.24 -6.17
C HIS A 98 -7.96 -10.24 -7.28
N PRO A 99 -8.40 -10.53 -8.52
CA PRO A 99 -7.99 -9.71 -9.68
C PRO A 99 -8.45 -8.26 -9.61
N ALA A 100 -9.51 -7.96 -8.85
CA ALA A 100 -9.97 -6.58 -8.70
C ALA A 100 -8.91 -5.68 -8.08
N LEU A 101 -8.01 -6.23 -7.26
CA LEU A 101 -6.93 -5.46 -6.65
C LEU A 101 -5.94 -4.89 -7.69
N LEU A 102 -5.84 -5.52 -8.85
CA LEU A 102 -4.95 -5.04 -9.91
C LEU A 102 -5.48 -3.80 -10.62
N ASP A 103 -6.75 -3.44 -10.42
CA ASP A 103 -7.36 -2.26 -11.03
C ASP A 103 -7.27 -1.08 -10.06
N LYS A 104 -6.46 -0.07 -10.41
CA LYS A 104 -6.33 1.15 -9.60
C LYS A 104 -7.68 1.83 -9.36
N ARG A 105 -8.62 1.67 -10.28
CA ARG A 105 -9.94 2.30 -10.19
C ARG A 105 -10.82 1.67 -9.11
N LEU A 106 -10.36 0.57 -8.50
CA LEU A 106 -11.10 -0.05 -7.41
C LEU A 106 -11.42 0.97 -6.31
N LEU A 107 -10.51 1.89 -6.02
CA LEU A 107 -10.73 2.91 -4.99
C LEU A 107 -11.92 3.84 -5.31
N SER A 108 -12.30 3.97 -6.57
CA SER A 108 -13.45 4.81 -6.94
C SER A 108 -14.79 4.25 -6.45
N ARG A 109 -14.81 3.01 -5.98
CA ARG A 109 -15.99 2.45 -5.32
C ARG A 109 -16.17 2.97 -3.91
N PHE A 110 -15.09 3.44 -3.31
CA PHE A 110 -15.08 3.85 -1.89
C PHE A 110 -14.91 5.35 -1.73
N TYR A 111 -14.23 6.00 -2.67
CA TYR A 111 -13.91 7.43 -2.62
C TYR A 111 -14.34 8.13 -3.88
N SER A 112 -14.97 9.32 -3.71
CA SER A 112 -15.18 10.21 -4.84
C SER A 112 -13.84 10.78 -5.31
N SER A 113 -13.78 11.19 -6.59
CA SER A 113 -12.59 11.83 -7.13
C SER A 113 -12.27 13.14 -6.43
N ALA A 114 -13.31 13.90 -6.03
CA ALA A 114 -13.14 15.15 -5.29
C ALA A 114 -12.45 14.92 -3.95
N THR A 115 -12.87 13.88 -3.22
CA THR A 115 -12.25 13.54 -1.94
C THR A 115 -10.77 13.13 -2.12
N LEU A 116 -10.47 12.28 -3.08
CA LEU A 116 -9.10 11.87 -3.33
C LEU A 116 -8.22 13.02 -3.82
N ALA A 117 -8.79 14.00 -4.49
CA ALA A 117 -8.05 15.18 -4.95
C ALA A 117 -7.80 16.21 -3.86
N SER A 118 -8.46 16.07 -2.70
CA SER A 118 -8.35 17.05 -1.62
C SER A 118 -6.96 17.04 -0.98
N ALA A 119 -6.55 18.21 -0.48
CA ALA A 119 -5.29 18.32 0.26
C ALA A 119 -5.33 17.49 1.54
N GLN A 120 -6.49 17.40 2.17
CA GLN A 120 -6.68 16.60 3.39
C GLN A 120 -6.36 15.13 3.15
N ALA A 121 -6.88 14.56 2.04
CA ALA A 121 -6.64 13.15 1.71
C ALA A 121 -5.19 12.90 1.30
N ARG A 122 -4.55 13.86 0.66
CA ARG A 122 -3.17 13.71 0.21
C ARG A 122 -2.18 13.71 1.37
N THR A 123 -2.46 14.46 2.43
CA THR A 123 -1.53 14.65 3.55
C THR A 123 -1.87 13.83 4.79
N GLY A 124 -3.05 13.23 4.85
CA GLY A 124 -3.47 12.42 5.98
C GLY A 124 -4.59 11.46 5.59
N TRP A 125 -5.01 10.64 6.55
CA TRP A 125 -6.08 9.68 6.32
C TRP A 125 -7.44 10.36 6.28
N VAL A 126 -8.22 10.04 5.24
CA VAL A 126 -9.62 10.43 5.13
C VAL A 126 -10.45 9.16 4.95
N GLU A 127 -11.52 9.04 5.72
CA GLU A 127 -12.41 7.89 5.61
C GLU A 127 -13.10 7.85 4.23
N PRO A 128 -13.43 6.64 3.74
CA PRO A 128 -14.19 6.53 2.49
C PRO A 128 -15.50 7.29 2.56
N ASP A 129 -15.79 8.08 1.53
CA ASP A 129 -16.99 8.91 1.48
C ASP A 129 -18.15 8.30 0.68
N LEU A 130 -17.90 7.27 -0.13
CA LEU A 130 -18.95 6.63 -0.94
C LEU A 130 -19.41 5.31 -0.33
N ALA A 131 -18.50 4.47 0.13
CA ALA A 131 -18.81 3.18 0.73
C ALA A 131 -17.68 2.79 1.65
N GLN A 132 -17.98 2.09 2.73
CA GLN A 132 -16.95 1.61 3.65
C GLN A 132 -16.22 0.39 3.04
N PHE A 133 -14.96 0.21 3.43
CA PHE A 133 -14.22 -1.00 3.06
C PHE A 133 -14.88 -2.22 3.69
N PRO A 134 -14.76 -3.39 3.05
CA PRO A 134 -15.27 -4.61 3.64
C PRO A 134 -14.68 -4.85 5.04
N ALA A 135 -15.51 -5.31 5.96
CA ALA A 135 -15.05 -5.68 7.30
C ALA A 135 -14.19 -6.94 7.23
N THR A 136 -13.13 -6.98 8.04
CA THR A 136 -12.29 -8.17 8.19
C THR A 136 -12.82 -9.09 9.27
#